data_d6bd79d30addc6465ad50662fe532243
#
_entry.id   d6bd79d30addc6465ad50662fe532243
#
_cell.length_a   1.000
_cell.length_b   1.000
_cell.length_c   1.000
_cell.angle_alpha   90.00
_cell.angle_beta   90.00
_cell.angle_gamma   90.00
#
_symmetry.space_group_name_H-M   'P 1'
#
loop_
_entity.id
_entity.type
_entity.pdbx_description
1 polymer ?
#
loop_
_entity_poly.entity_id
_entity_poly.type
_entity_poly.pdbx_seq_one_letter_code
_entity_poly.pdbx_strand_id
1 'polypeptide(L)'
;GDILNLFFETYAEEHLIQPTFVMDHPIEISPLTKKKPEDPDYVERFEFFMNCWEMANAYSELNDPIDQRERFKAQEALLAQGDEEANTTDEDFLYALELGMPPTGGIGFGIDRMVMLLTDSPSIRDVLLFPTMKPVDQ
;
A
#
# COMPACT_ATOMS: atom_id res chain seq x y z
N GLY A 1 -8.16 12.20 -2.53
CA GLY A 1 -7.26 11.03 -2.70
C GLY A 1 -7.86 10.01 -3.62
N ASP A 2 -9.00 9.42 -3.27
CA ASP A 2 -9.57 8.25 -3.98
C ASP A 2 -9.86 8.50 -5.46
N ILE A 3 -10.42 9.65 -5.81
CA ILE A 3 -10.68 10.01 -7.21
C ILE A 3 -9.38 10.08 -8.01
N LEU A 4 -8.32 10.65 -7.45
CA LEU A 4 -7.02 10.71 -8.11
C LEU A 4 -6.44 9.32 -8.29
N ASN A 5 -6.55 8.47 -7.27
CA ASN A 5 -6.10 7.08 -7.33
C ASN A 5 -6.86 6.29 -8.40
N LEU A 6 -8.19 6.42 -8.45
CA LEU A 6 -9.03 5.79 -9.47
C LEU A 6 -8.63 6.22 -10.89
N PHE A 7 -8.32 7.50 -11.10
CA PHE A 7 -7.82 7.98 -12.39
C PHE A 7 -6.45 7.40 -12.74
N PHE A 8 -5.56 7.30 -11.76
CA PHE A 8 -4.25 6.68 -11.96
C PHE A 8 -4.39 5.22 -12.37
N GLU A 9 -5.14 4.41 -11.62
CA GLU A 9 -5.39 3.00 -11.90
C GLU A 9 -6.05 2.78 -13.27
N THR A 10 -7.00 3.66 -13.62
CA THR A 10 -7.78 3.50 -14.87
C THR A 10 -6.99 3.91 -16.12
N TYR A 11 -6.13 4.92 -16.03
CA TYR A 11 -5.57 5.56 -17.21
C TYR A 11 -4.04 5.62 -17.27
N ALA A 12 -3.35 5.40 -16.16
CA ALA A 12 -1.89 5.53 -16.11
C ALA A 12 -1.18 4.19 -15.87
N GLU A 13 -1.69 3.36 -14.98
CA GLU A 13 -1.04 2.12 -14.54
C GLU A 13 -0.77 1.17 -15.70
N GLU A 14 -1.71 1.01 -16.63
CA GLU A 14 -1.57 0.15 -17.81
C GLU A 14 -0.44 0.57 -18.77
N HIS A 15 0.11 1.77 -18.60
CA HIS A 15 1.21 2.30 -19.40
C HIS A 15 2.58 2.17 -18.74
N LEU A 16 2.64 1.70 -17.48
CA LEU A 16 3.87 1.58 -16.70
C LEU A 16 4.65 0.30 -17.03
N ILE A 17 5.01 0.12 -18.29
CA ILE A 17 5.75 -1.07 -18.77
C ILE A 17 7.20 -1.04 -18.28
N GLN A 18 7.88 0.10 -18.40
CA GLN A 18 9.25 0.29 -17.97
C GLN A 18 9.33 0.51 -16.45
N PRO A 19 10.47 0.17 -15.81
CA PRO A 19 10.67 0.44 -14.39
C PRO A 19 10.38 1.90 -14.05
N THR A 20 9.35 2.13 -13.21
CA THR A 20 8.83 3.46 -12.89
C THR A 20 8.54 3.58 -11.41
N PHE A 21 8.98 4.66 -10.79
CA PHE A 21 8.57 5.03 -9.43
C PHE A 21 7.43 6.04 -9.51
N VAL A 22 6.29 5.69 -8.91
CA VAL A 22 5.17 6.60 -8.68
C VAL A 22 5.31 7.15 -7.27
N MET A 23 5.39 8.47 -7.12
CA MET A 23 5.71 9.13 -5.86
C MET A 23 4.58 10.09 -5.46
N ASP A 24 4.64 10.56 -4.22
CA ASP A 24 3.76 11.62 -3.72
C ASP A 24 2.28 11.20 -3.74
N HIS A 25 1.98 10.09 -3.08
CA HIS A 25 0.62 9.60 -2.94
C HIS A 25 -0.21 10.51 -2.03
N PRO A 26 -1.52 10.67 -2.30
CA PRO A 26 -2.43 11.39 -1.43
C PRO A 26 -2.49 10.81 -0.01
N ILE A 27 -2.66 11.69 0.97
CA ILE A 27 -2.71 11.32 2.37
C ILE A 27 -3.88 10.40 2.71
N GLU A 28 -5.02 10.55 2.05
CA GLU A 28 -6.25 9.80 2.31
C GLU A 28 -6.10 8.30 2.04
N ILE A 29 -5.32 7.95 1.02
CA ILE A 29 -5.06 6.54 0.63
C ILE A 29 -3.79 5.97 1.28
N SER A 30 -3.21 6.66 2.27
CA SER A 30 -1.93 6.29 2.87
C SER A 30 -1.94 6.45 4.39
N PRO A 31 -2.80 5.70 5.12
CA PRO A 31 -3.08 5.95 6.54
C PRO A 31 -1.90 5.68 7.49
N LEU A 32 -0.89 4.91 7.06
CA LEU A 32 0.27 4.51 7.89
C LEU A 32 1.55 5.29 7.53
N THR A 33 1.44 6.27 6.64
CA THR A 33 2.59 6.94 6.06
C THR A 33 2.74 8.35 6.59
N LYS A 34 3.98 8.77 6.79
CA LYS A 34 4.35 10.12 7.21
C LYS A 34 4.05 11.13 6.11
N LYS A 35 3.38 12.22 6.46
CA LYS A 35 3.11 13.32 5.52
C LYS A 35 4.38 14.08 5.18
N LYS A 36 4.42 14.63 3.97
CA LYS A 36 5.53 15.48 3.53
C LYS A 36 5.52 16.80 4.31
N PRO A 37 6.66 17.26 4.81
CA PRO A 37 6.74 18.53 5.54
C PRO A 37 6.36 19.75 4.70
N GLU A 38 6.71 19.73 3.41
CA GLU A 38 6.46 20.82 2.47
C GLU A 38 5.06 20.84 1.87
N ASP A 39 4.37 19.70 1.86
CA ASP A 39 3.01 19.58 1.35
C ASP A 39 2.26 18.44 2.07
N PRO A 40 1.55 18.75 3.15
CA PRO A 40 0.93 17.75 4.03
C PRO A 40 -0.28 17.02 3.42
N ASP A 41 -0.75 17.41 2.24
CA ASP A 41 -1.79 16.69 1.49
C ASP A 41 -1.23 15.44 0.80
N TYR A 42 0.11 15.34 0.74
CA TYR A 42 0.84 14.19 0.21
C TYR A 42 1.72 13.54 1.28
N VAL A 43 2.09 12.29 1.02
CA VAL A 43 2.89 11.48 1.94
C VAL A 43 4.23 11.08 1.33
N GLU A 44 5.20 10.74 2.21
CA GLU A 44 6.51 10.22 1.85
C GLU A 44 6.39 8.74 1.47
N ARG A 45 5.80 8.45 0.29
CA ARG A 45 5.54 7.11 -0.24
C ARG A 45 5.92 7.03 -1.70
N PHE A 46 6.41 5.88 -2.11
CA PHE A 46 6.49 5.52 -3.51
C PHE A 46 5.99 4.08 -3.73
N GLU A 47 5.46 3.85 -4.90
CA GLU A 47 5.24 2.52 -5.45
C GLU A 47 6.15 2.32 -6.65
N PHE A 48 6.70 1.13 -6.78
CA PHE A 48 7.54 0.75 -7.91
C PHE A 48 6.77 -0.16 -8.84
N PHE A 49 6.58 0.30 -10.06
CA PHE A 49 5.91 -0.43 -11.13
C PHE A 49 6.90 -0.94 -12.17
N MET A 50 6.62 -2.11 -12.70
CA MET A 50 7.27 -2.68 -13.86
C MET A 50 6.35 -3.69 -14.53
N ASN A 51 6.25 -3.65 -15.87
CA ASN A 51 5.34 -4.50 -16.64
C ASN A 51 3.86 -4.32 -16.22
N CYS A 52 3.47 -3.09 -15.92
CA CYS A 52 2.15 -2.72 -15.41
C CYS A 52 1.76 -3.39 -14.07
N TRP A 53 2.75 -3.88 -13.32
CA TRP A 53 2.55 -4.50 -12.00
C TRP A 53 3.23 -3.67 -10.93
N GLU A 54 2.54 -3.44 -9.84
CA GLU A 54 3.17 -2.96 -8.61
C GLU A 54 4.12 -4.04 -8.09
N MET A 55 5.41 -3.76 -8.10
CA MET A 55 6.48 -4.66 -7.66
C MET A 55 6.89 -4.41 -6.22
N ALA A 56 6.79 -3.17 -5.77
CA ALA A 56 7.11 -2.79 -4.39
C ALA A 56 6.33 -1.54 -3.97
N ASN A 57 6.11 -1.42 -2.66
CA ASN A 57 5.52 -0.27 -2.01
C ASN A 57 6.40 0.09 -0.81
N ALA A 58 6.78 1.35 -0.69
CA ALA A 58 7.69 1.81 0.35
C ALA A 58 7.33 3.20 0.83
N TYR A 59 7.52 3.44 2.12
CA TYR A 59 7.23 4.74 2.72
C TYR A 59 8.00 5.00 4.01
N SER A 60 8.04 6.28 4.39
CA SER A 60 8.43 6.69 5.74
C SER A 60 7.28 6.34 6.69
N GLU A 61 7.57 5.50 7.68
CA GLU A 61 6.59 5.06 8.67
C GLU A 61 6.07 6.24 9.49
N LEU A 62 4.76 6.34 9.66
CA LEU A 62 4.17 7.31 10.56
C LEU A 62 4.47 6.89 12.00
N ASN A 63 5.35 7.62 12.66
CA ASN A 63 5.84 7.33 14.02
C ASN A 63 5.30 8.29 15.10
N ASP A 64 4.33 9.12 14.76
CA ASP A 64 3.59 9.98 15.69
C ASP A 64 2.27 9.31 16.09
N PRO A 65 2.11 8.84 17.35
CA PRO A 65 0.90 8.16 17.78
C PRO A 65 -0.36 9.07 17.78
N ILE A 66 -0.19 10.38 17.89
CA ILE A 66 -1.30 11.33 17.85
C ILE A 66 -1.83 11.46 16.43
N ASP A 67 -0.95 11.70 15.44
CA ASP A 67 -1.32 11.75 14.02
C ASP A 67 -1.89 10.38 13.57
N GLN A 68 -1.28 9.27 13.99
CA GLN A 68 -1.77 7.94 13.65
C GLN A 68 -3.19 7.68 14.17
N ARG A 69 -3.49 8.10 15.39
CA ARG A 69 -4.85 7.98 15.95
C ARG A 69 -5.88 8.79 15.15
N GLU A 70 -5.50 9.97 14.67
CA GLU A 70 -6.37 10.79 13.80
C GLU A 70 -6.62 10.12 12.44
N ARG A 71 -5.57 9.49 11.88
CA ARG A 71 -5.71 8.73 10.63
C ARG A 71 -6.66 7.54 10.77
N PHE A 72 -6.53 6.76 11.84
CA PHE A 72 -7.44 5.65 12.11
C PHE A 72 -8.89 6.10 12.29
N LYS A 73 -9.14 7.21 12.99
CA LYS A 73 -10.50 7.78 13.09
C LYS A 73 -11.07 8.19 11.73
N ALA A 74 -10.24 8.74 10.84
CA ALA A 74 -10.66 9.06 9.49
C ALA A 74 -11.02 7.80 8.70
N GLN A 75 -10.25 6.72 8.84
CA GLN A 75 -10.53 5.42 8.23
C GLN A 75 -11.85 4.81 8.77
N GLU A 76 -12.07 4.85 10.07
CA GLU A 76 -13.34 4.39 10.68
C GLU A 76 -14.56 5.17 10.15
N ALA A 77 -14.40 6.46 9.88
CA ALA A 77 -15.47 7.26 9.28
C ALA A 77 -15.77 6.84 7.83
N LEU A 78 -14.78 6.42 7.07
CA LEU A 78 -14.94 5.85 5.71
C LEU A 78 -15.60 4.46 5.78
N LEU A 79 -15.16 3.61 6.70
CA LEU A 79 -15.77 2.29 6.95
C LEU A 79 -17.26 2.42 7.29
N ALA A 80 -17.63 3.41 8.12
CA ALA A 80 -19.02 3.68 8.47
C ALA A 80 -19.88 4.17 7.27
N GLN A 81 -19.24 4.65 6.20
CA GLN A 81 -19.87 5.06 4.95
C GLN A 81 -19.94 3.92 3.91
N GLY A 82 -19.40 2.73 4.26
CA GLY A 82 -19.46 1.53 3.41
C GLY A 82 -18.18 1.25 2.62
N ASP A 83 -17.08 1.89 2.94
CA ASP A 83 -15.77 1.58 2.37
C ASP A 83 -15.21 0.33 3.07
N GLU A 84 -15.26 -0.81 2.37
CA GLU A 84 -14.82 -2.11 2.90
C GLU A 84 -13.30 -2.25 3.00
N GLU A 85 -12.53 -1.37 2.37
CA GLU A 85 -11.06 -1.37 2.40
C GLU A 85 -10.49 -0.54 3.56
N ALA A 86 -11.33 0.28 4.19
CA ALA A 86 -10.91 1.12 5.31
C ALA A 86 -10.58 0.30 6.57
N ASN A 87 -9.61 0.78 7.33
CA ASN A 87 -9.11 0.09 8.51
C ASN A 87 -9.83 0.53 9.79
N THR A 88 -9.95 -0.39 10.74
CA THR A 88 -10.37 -0.07 12.12
C THR A 88 -9.18 0.40 12.94
N THR A 89 -9.45 1.12 14.03
CA THR A 89 -8.41 1.53 14.99
C THR A 89 -7.77 0.30 15.65
N ASP A 90 -6.44 0.23 15.57
CA ASP A 90 -5.62 -0.77 16.26
C ASP A 90 -4.98 -0.13 17.49
N GLU A 91 -5.55 -0.39 18.68
CA GLU A 91 -5.08 0.16 19.94
C GLU A 91 -3.74 -0.46 20.37
N ASP A 92 -3.46 -1.71 20.03
CA ASP A 92 -2.18 -2.36 20.34
C ASP A 92 -1.05 -1.74 19.50
N PHE A 93 -1.32 -1.44 18.23
CA PHE A 93 -0.39 -0.73 17.36
C PHE A 93 -0.13 0.70 17.88
N LEU A 94 -1.16 1.45 18.26
CA LEU A 94 -1.01 2.79 18.84
C LEU A 94 -0.20 2.76 20.14
N TYR A 95 -0.46 1.79 21.00
CA TYR A 95 0.32 1.61 22.23
C TYR A 95 1.80 1.31 21.94
N ALA A 96 2.08 0.50 20.93
CA ALA A 96 3.45 0.24 20.51
C ALA A 96 4.14 1.51 19.99
N LEU A 97 3.45 2.38 19.25
CA LEU A 97 3.98 3.68 18.85
C LEU A 97 4.25 4.61 20.02
N GLU A 98 3.39 4.62 21.05
CA GLU A 98 3.55 5.41 22.27
C GLU A 98 4.80 5.00 23.08
N LEU A 99 5.18 3.71 23.03
CA LEU A 99 6.44 3.23 23.64
C LEU A 99 7.67 3.75 22.90
N GLY A 100 7.55 4.14 21.68
CA GLY A 100 8.55 4.79 20.86
C GLY A 100 8.91 4.02 19.59
N MET A 101 8.76 4.68 18.45
CA MET A 101 9.22 4.22 17.14
C MET A 101 10.23 5.23 16.60
N PRO A 102 11.49 4.84 16.33
CA PRO A 102 12.46 5.73 15.72
C PRO A 102 12.04 6.08 14.29
N PRO A 103 12.63 7.13 13.66
CA PRO A 103 12.48 7.36 12.23
C PRO A 103 12.84 6.10 11.46
N THR A 104 11.89 5.58 10.71
CA THR A 104 11.96 4.27 10.03
C THR A 104 11.40 4.39 8.63
N GLY A 105 12.04 3.75 7.66
CA GLY A 105 11.47 3.49 6.35
C GLY A 105 11.13 2.02 6.22
N GLY A 106 9.96 1.73 5.66
CA GLY A 106 9.49 0.39 5.36
C GLY A 106 9.41 0.15 3.85
N ILE A 107 9.60 -1.10 3.43
CA ILE A 107 9.38 -1.52 2.05
C ILE A 107 8.76 -2.91 2.01
N GLY A 108 7.68 -3.05 1.24
CA GLY A 108 7.10 -4.33 0.85
C GLY A 108 7.51 -4.66 -0.59
N PHE A 109 7.99 -5.89 -0.81
CA PHE A 109 8.41 -6.38 -2.11
C PHE A 109 7.56 -7.58 -2.54
N GLY A 110 6.97 -7.53 -3.74
CA GLY A 110 6.25 -8.63 -4.33
C GLY A 110 7.20 -9.71 -4.88
N ILE A 111 7.70 -10.60 -4.02
CA ILE A 111 8.65 -11.65 -4.44
C ILE A 111 8.06 -12.55 -5.51
N ASP A 112 6.79 -12.95 -5.38
CA ASP A 112 6.13 -13.77 -6.39
C ASP A 112 6.04 -13.04 -7.73
N ARG A 113 5.69 -11.74 -7.73
CA ARG A 113 5.66 -10.91 -8.95
C ARG A 113 7.06 -10.79 -9.57
N MET A 114 8.10 -10.66 -8.75
CA MET A 114 9.48 -10.65 -9.24
C MET A 114 9.86 -11.98 -9.91
N VAL A 115 9.49 -13.11 -9.30
CA VAL A 115 9.74 -14.44 -9.88
C VAL A 115 8.96 -14.59 -11.19
N MET A 116 7.68 -14.18 -11.25
CA MET A 116 6.88 -14.17 -12.47
C MET A 116 7.59 -13.41 -13.59
N LEU A 117 8.10 -12.21 -13.31
CA LEU A 117 8.81 -11.40 -14.30
C LEU A 117 10.09 -12.07 -14.77
N LEU A 118 10.92 -12.61 -13.86
CA LEU A 118 12.21 -13.22 -14.18
C LEU A 118 12.06 -14.56 -14.92
N THR A 119 10.94 -15.24 -14.76
CA THR A 119 10.68 -16.56 -15.39
C THR A 119 9.72 -16.48 -16.57
N ASP A 120 9.26 -15.27 -16.93
CA ASP A 120 8.25 -15.05 -17.97
C ASP A 120 6.96 -15.85 -17.73
N SER A 121 6.54 -15.91 -16.46
CA SER A 121 5.35 -16.66 -16.02
C SER A 121 4.15 -15.71 -15.91
N PRO A 122 3.07 -15.92 -16.68
CA PRO A 122 1.92 -14.99 -16.73
C PRO A 122 0.99 -15.11 -15.51
N SER A 123 1.12 -16.16 -14.70
CA SER A 123 0.25 -16.43 -13.56
C SER A 123 1.04 -16.66 -12.29
N ILE A 124 0.58 -16.06 -11.18
CA ILE A 124 1.17 -16.28 -9.86
C ILE A 124 1.13 -17.75 -9.43
N ARG A 125 0.16 -18.53 -9.91
CA ARG A 125 0.07 -19.99 -9.64
C ARG A 125 1.25 -20.77 -10.19
N ASP A 126 1.89 -20.28 -11.24
CA ASP A 126 3.02 -20.94 -11.89
C ASP A 126 4.31 -20.82 -11.06
N VAL A 127 4.37 -19.84 -10.15
CA VAL A 127 5.53 -19.55 -9.31
C VAL A 127 5.34 -19.92 -7.83
N LEU A 128 4.12 -20.22 -7.42
CA LEU A 128 3.82 -20.71 -6.06
C LEU A 128 4.05 -22.22 -5.95
N LEU A 129 4.78 -22.64 -4.92
CA LEU A 129 5.01 -24.08 -4.66
C LEU A 129 3.72 -24.82 -4.29
N PHE A 130 2.81 -24.16 -3.58
CA PHE A 130 1.56 -24.73 -3.09
C PHE A 130 0.40 -23.74 -3.32
N PRO A 131 -0.03 -23.54 -4.57
CA PRO A 131 -1.13 -22.63 -4.86
C PRO A 131 -2.45 -23.14 -4.30
N THR A 132 -3.27 -22.25 -3.74
CA THR A 132 -4.62 -22.59 -3.29
C THR A 132 -5.47 -22.95 -4.50
N MET A 133 -6.01 -24.17 -4.50
CA MET A 133 -6.87 -24.69 -5.56
C MET A 133 -8.30 -24.85 -5.05
N LYS A 134 -9.28 -24.76 -5.96
CA LYS A 134 -10.65 -25.16 -5.62
C LYS A 134 -10.64 -26.62 -5.20
N PRO A 135 -11.42 -27.02 -4.15
CA PRO A 135 -11.63 -28.42 -3.84
C PRO A 135 -12.11 -29.19 -5.09
N VAL A 136 -11.55 -30.35 -5.32
CA VAL A 136 -12.10 -31.26 -6.33
C VAL A 136 -13.39 -31.81 -5.73
N ASP A 137 -14.53 -31.51 -6.36
CA ASP A 137 -15.82 -32.09 -5.95
C ASP A 137 -15.68 -33.61 -5.93
N GLN A 138 -15.88 -34.20 -4.75
CA GLN A 138 -15.92 -35.66 -4.55
C GLN A 138 -17.32 -36.15 -4.83
#